data_8c2fc25149648ba5d7e34e1665e3bf32
#
_entry.id   8c2fc25149648ba5d7e34e1665e3bf32
#
_cell.length_a   1.000
_cell.length_b   1.000
_cell.length_c   1.000
_cell.angle_alpha   90.00
_cell.angle_beta   90.00
_cell.angle_gamma   90.00
#
_symmetry.space_group_name_H-M   'P 1'
#
loop_
_entity.id
_entity.type
_entity.pdbx_description
1 polymer ?
#
loop_
_entity_poly.entity_id
_entity_poly.type
_entity_poly.pdbx_seq_one_letter_code
_entity_poly.pdbx_strand_id
1 'polypeptide(L)'
;MASRSDFIYPNNGVPHSETEVASAPHPDVQNSRVKIKDAVITSMENLTHDTFLLTVKLDNNEYLESHAGQYGTLKVDDLDKPRAFSFARGPNSEKKGEFSFFIKQVPGGLFSEYLNEDRTGQKIVLSGPMGQFKIDESDEDMVCIAGGSGMSAINAIVEEAAHSQVKRNCYFFYGARQQKDLYLVDEISAIEKKWAKGFTFKFIPVLSEEPEDSDWEGGRGF
;
A
#
# COMPACT_ATOMS: atom_id res chain seq x y z
N MET A 1 -37.50 -7.07 11.08
CA MET A 1 -36.77 -5.90 11.65
C MET A 1 -36.12 -6.36 12.94
N ALA A 2 -34.86 -6.78 12.88
CA ALA A 2 -34.07 -7.12 14.07
C ALA A 2 -33.12 -5.96 14.33
N SER A 3 -33.11 -5.44 15.55
CA SER A 3 -32.31 -4.28 15.94
C SER A 3 -30.85 -4.68 16.17
N ARG A 4 -29.93 -3.75 15.90
CA ARG A 4 -28.46 -3.87 15.96
C ARG A 4 -27.86 -4.07 17.37
N SER A 5 -28.62 -4.50 18.38
CA SER A 5 -28.20 -4.49 19.77
C SER A 5 -27.86 -5.86 20.39
N ASP A 6 -27.85 -6.97 19.65
CA ASP A 6 -27.79 -8.30 20.26
C ASP A 6 -26.50 -9.10 20.04
N PHE A 7 -25.39 -8.47 19.64
CA PHE A 7 -24.09 -9.12 19.69
C PHE A 7 -23.34 -8.74 20.97
N ILE A 8 -23.70 -9.38 22.08
CA ILE A 8 -22.91 -9.37 23.30
C ILE A 8 -21.91 -10.49 23.19
N TYR A 9 -20.62 -10.15 23.07
CA TYR A 9 -19.54 -11.11 23.26
C TYR A 9 -19.53 -11.54 24.72
N PRO A 10 -19.57 -12.84 25.05
CA PRO A 10 -19.40 -13.29 26.42
C PRO A 10 -17.99 -12.95 26.89
N ASN A 11 -17.91 -12.16 27.96
CA ASN A 11 -16.67 -11.80 28.62
C ASN A 11 -16.20 -13.01 29.43
N ASN A 12 -15.55 -13.98 28.79
CA ASN A 12 -14.89 -15.07 29.47
C ASN A 12 -13.62 -14.53 30.10
N GLY A 13 -13.70 -14.22 31.41
CA GLY A 13 -12.57 -13.80 32.22
C GLY A 13 -11.43 -14.81 32.21
N VAL A 14 -10.53 -14.65 31.25
CA VAL A 14 -9.21 -15.26 31.27
C VAL A 14 -8.29 -14.25 31.96
N PRO A 15 -7.62 -14.59 33.07
CA PRO A 15 -6.66 -13.68 33.68
C PRO A 15 -5.53 -13.45 32.70
N HIS A 16 -5.32 -12.18 32.29
CA HIS A 16 -4.14 -11.76 31.57
C HIS A 16 -2.92 -11.93 32.49
N SER A 17 -2.23 -13.07 32.38
CA SER A 17 -0.85 -13.14 32.83
C SER A 17 -0.03 -12.36 31.80
N GLU A 18 0.57 -11.26 32.24
CA GLU A 18 1.63 -10.57 31.52
C GLU A 18 2.84 -11.51 31.42
N THR A 19 2.82 -12.41 30.45
CA THR A 19 4.03 -13.02 29.97
C THR A 19 4.56 -12.11 28.87
N GLU A 20 5.59 -11.33 29.19
CA GLU A 20 6.49 -10.76 28.17
C GLU A 20 6.94 -11.91 27.26
N VAL A 21 6.30 -12.03 26.12
CA VAL A 21 6.86 -12.81 25.03
C VAL A 21 7.98 -11.96 24.45
N ALA A 22 9.18 -12.13 25.01
CA ALA A 22 10.38 -11.68 24.34
C ALA A 22 10.43 -12.42 23.00
N SER A 23 10.00 -11.75 21.95
CA SER A 23 10.20 -12.22 20.59
C SER A 23 11.70 -12.28 20.34
N ALA A 24 12.25 -13.49 20.28
CA ALA A 24 13.61 -13.66 19.80
C ALA A 24 13.75 -12.98 18.44
N PRO A 25 14.78 -12.15 18.22
CA PRO A 25 14.98 -11.53 16.93
C PRO A 25 15.15 -12.63 15.87
N HIS A 26 14.35 -12.57 14.81
CA HIS A 26 14.48 -13.43 13.64
C HIS A 26 15.93 -13.30 13.10
N PRO A 27 16.64 -14.40 12.83
CA PRO A 27 18.06 -14.36 12.47
C PRO A 27 18.40 -13.62 11.18
N ASP A 28 17.42 -13.25 10.36
CA ASP A 28 17.61 -12.58 9.08
C ASP A 28 17.43 -11.05 9.12
N VAL A 29 17.41 -10.43 10.31
CA VAL A 29 17.50 -8.96 10.42
C VAL A 29 18.96 -8.56 10.23
N GLN A 30 19.55 -8.87 9.06
CA GLN A 30 20.79 -8.25 8.64
C GLN A 30 20.49 -6.82 8.20
N ASN A 31 20.68 -5.88 9.13
CA ASN A 31 21.23 -4.53 8.96
C ASN A 31 21.00 -3.85 7.59
N SER A 32 19.80 -3.74 7.07
CA SER A 32 19.51 -2.66 6.14
C SER A 32 19.40 -1.38 6.98
N ARG A 33 20.53 -0.70 7.17
CA ARG A 33 20.54 0.60 7.83
C ARG A 33 19.58 1.51 7.06
N VAL A 34 18.55 2.01 7.73
CA VAL A 34 17.69 3.06 7.20
C VAL A 34 18.59 4.15 6.63
N LYS A 35 18.43 4.43 5.36
CA LYS A 35 19.15 5.50 4.67
C LYS A 35 18.28 6.75 4.66
N ILE A 36 18.90 7.90 4.84
CA ILE A 36 18.24 9.21 4.76
C ILE A 36 18.75 9.85 3.47
N LYS A 37 17.84 10.26 2.61
CA LYS A 37 18.13 10.78 1.27
C LYS A 37 17.33 12.03 1.01
N ASP A 38 18.00 13.04 0.45
CA ASP A 38 17.35 14.20 -0.12
C ASP A 38 16.69 13.80 -1.45
N ALA A 39 15.52 14.34 -1.68
CA ALA A 39 14.70 14.07 -2.85
C ALA A 39 13.89 15.29 -3.24
N VAL A 40 13.30 15.24 -4.42
CA VAL A 40 12.40 16.26 -4.95
C VAL A 40 11.08 15.60 -5.35
N ILE A 41 9.97 16.26 -5.08
CA ILE A 41 8.66 15.86 -5.59
C ILE A 41 8.66 16.12 -7.10
N THR A 42 8.51 15.07 -7.90
CA THR A 42 8.54 15.16 -9.37
C THR A 42 7.16 15.18 -10.00
N SER A 43 6.16 14.58 -9.34
CA SER A 43 4.77 14.67 -9.77
C SER A 43 3.81 14.45 -8.62
N MET A 44 2.63 15.06 -8.79
CA MET A 44 1.45 14.83 -7.98
C MET A 44 0.26 14.62 -8.92
N GLU A 45 -0.42 13.49 -8.79
CA GLU A 45 -1.55 13.13 -9.63
C GLU A 45 -2.73 12.70 -8.76
N ASN A 46 -3.92 13.20 -9.06
CA ASN A 46 -5.13 12.77 -8.39
C ASN A 46 -5.57 11.41 -8.95
N LEU A 47 -5.59 10.39 -8.12
CA LEU A 47 -6.12 9.07 -8.47
C LEU A 47 -7.63 9.00 -8.25
N THR A 48 -8.10 9.62 -7.17
CA THR A 48 -9.52 9.80 -6.84
C THR A 48 -9.75 11.20 -6.28
N HIS A 49 -10.97 11.47 -5.80
CA HIS A 49 -11.30 12.74 -5.14
C HIS A 49 -10.54 12.98 -3.82
N ASP A 50 -9.96 11.93 -3.22
CA ASP A 50 -9.28 12.00 -1.92
C ASP A 50 -7.97 11.21 -1.86
N THR A 51 -7.43 10.76 -2.98
CA THR A 51 -6.20 9.97 -3.03
C THR A 51 -5.27 10.50 -4.12
N PHE A 52 -4.02 10.76 -3.74
CA PHE A 52 -2.95 11.22 -4.62
C PHE A 52 -1.95 10.11 -4.90
N LEU A 53 -1.40 10.11 -6.11
CA LEU A 53 -0.12 9.49 -6.43
C LEU A 53 0.95 10.58 -6.30
N LEU A 54 1.82 10.44 -5.31
CA LEU A 54 2.99 11.30 -5.12
C LEU A 54 4.23 10.56 -5.61
N THR A 55 4.98 11.13 -6.54
CA THR A 55 6.27 10.59 -6.96
C THR A 55 7.40 11.50 -6.51
N VAL A 56 8.42 10.91 -5.89
CA VAL A 56 9.64 11.60 -5.48
C VAL A 56 10.84 10.99 -6.20
N LYS A 57 11.85 11.80 -6.48
CA LYS A 57 13.10 11.38 -7.08
C LYS A 57 14.27 11.77 -6.18
N LEU A 58 15.13 10.82 -5.91
CA LEU A 58 16.33 11.05 -5.12
C LEU A 58 17.29 12.00 -5.86
N ASP A 59 17.94 12.86 -5.10
CA ASP A 59 18.96 13.77 -5.63
C ASP A 59 20.19 13.01 -6.13
N ASN A 60 20.97 13.66 -7.01
CA ASN A 60 22.27 13.17 -7.48
C ASN A 60 22.25 11.77 -8.14
N ASN A 61 21.12 11.34 -8.73
CA ASN A 61 20.95 10.00 -9.28
C ASN A 61 21.26 8.88 -8.28
N GLU A 62 21.07 9.14 -7.01
CA GLU A 62 21.22 8.15 -5.96
C GLU A 62 20.24 6.99 -6.12
N TYR A 63 20.49 5.92 -5.41
CA TYR A 63 19.66 4.72 -5.42
C TYR A 63 19.41 4.26 -3.98
N LEU A 64 18.20 3.80 -3.75
CA LEU A 64 17.79 3.16 -2.52
C LEU A 64 17.23 1.79 -2.89
N GLU A 65 17.94 0.73 -2.53
CA GLU A 65 17.47 -0.63 -2.74
C GLU A 65 16.31 -0.90 -1.78
N SER A 66 15.19 -1.32 -2.34
CA SER A 66 13.97 -1.62 -1.60
C SER A 66 13.32 -2.90 -2.12
N HIS A 67 12.44 -3.49 -1.32
CA HIS A 67 11.61 -4.62 -1.70
C HIS A 67 10.14 -4.20 -1.72
N ALA A 68 9.35 -4.84 -2.56
CA ALA A 68 7.90 -4.67 -2.58
C ALA A 68 7.31 -4.98 -1.19
N GLY A 69 6.40 -4.12 -0.73
CA GLY A 69 5.78 -4.19 0.59
C GLY A 69 6.47 -3.36 1.68
N GLN A 70 7.68 -2.86 1.44
CA GLN A 70 8.37 -1.95 2.36
C GLN A 70 7.79 -0.53 2.31
N TYR A 71 8.20 0.30 3.27
CA TYR A 71 7.80 1.68 3.38
C TYR A 71 8.99 2.60 3.66
N GLY A 72 8.76 3.89 3.49
CA GLY A 72 9.66 4.95 3.92
C GLY A 72 8.92 6.02 4.71
N THR A 73 9.66 6.94 5.30
CA THR A 73 9.09 8.16 5.85
C THR A 73 9.45 9.35 4.98
N LEU A 74 8.47 10.22 4.78
CA LEU A 74 8.61 11.49 4.07
C LEU A 74 8.59 12.63 5.08
N LYS A 75 9.58 13.52 4.99
CA LYS A 75 9.68 14.73 5.79
C LYS A 75 9.83 15.94 4.88
N VAL A 76 9.01 16.96 5.12
CA VAL A 76 9.12 18.29 4.53
C VAL A 76 9.49 19.30 5.62
N ASP A 77 10.13 20.41 5.23
CA ASP A 77 10.61 21.39 6.19
C ASP A 77 9.46 22.07 6.95
N ASP A 78 8.32 22.25 6.29
CA ASP A 78 7.12 22.89 6.87
C ASP A 78 6.44 22.06 7.97
N LEU A 79 6.82 20.80 8.16
CA LEU A 79 6.21 19.89 9.14
C LEU A 79 7.25 19.36 10.13
N ASP A 80 6.91 19.37 11.41
CA ASP A 80 7.83 18.95 12.48
C ASP A 80 8.18 17.45 12.42
N LYS A 81 7.25 16.61 11.96
CA LYS A 81 7.41 15.14 12.04
C LYS A 81 7.27 14.50 10.67
N PRO A 82 8.12 13.50 10.35
CA PRO A 82 7.96 12.69 9.17
C PRO A 82 6.66 11.87 9.24
N ARG A 83 6.18 11.42 8.06
CA ARG A 83 5.05 10.50 7.93
C ARG A 83 5.47 9.27 7.16
N ALA A 84 5.02 8.11 7.64
CA ALA A 84 5.31 6.81 7.02
C ALA A 84 4.31 6.50 5.90
N PHE A 85 4.83 6.08 4.75
CA PHE A 85 4.06 5.65 3.60
C PHE A 85 4.70 4.42 2.96
N SER A 86 3.90 3.42 2.64
CA SER A 86 4.38 2.26 1.88
C SER A 86 4.75 2.68 0.45
N PHE A 87 5.82 2.12 -0.08
CA PHE A 87 6.12 2.24 -1.51
C PHE A 87 4.97 1.65 -2.30
N ALA A 88 4.47 2.40 -3.27
CA ALA A 88 3.23 2.08 -3.98
C ALA A 88 3.44 1.25 -5.23
N ARG A 89 4.69 1.16 -5.71
CA ARG A 89 5.06 0.42 -6.90
C ARG A 89 6.14 -0.62 -6.58
N GLY A 90 6.16 -1.70 -7.34
CA GLY A 90 7.27 -2.65 -7.29
C GLY A 90 8.58 -1.99 -7.71
N PRO A 91 9.73 -2.37 -7.11
CA PRO A 91 11.01 -1.72 -7.39
C PRO A 91 11.43 -1.79 -8.87
N ASN A 92 10.89 -2.75 -9.63
CA ASN A 92 11.13 -2.90 -11.06
C ASN A 92 10.09 -2.16 -11.94
N SER A 93 9.07 -1.56 -11.35
CA SER A 93 8.03 -0.78 -12.04
C SER A 93 8.36 0.72 -12.10
N GLU A 94 9.37 1.17 -11.36
CA GLU A 94 9.77 2.57 -11.26
C GLU A 94 11.11 2.84 -11.95
N LYS A 95 11.35 4.09 -12.31
CA LYS A 95 12.66 4.51 -12.79
C LYS A 95 13.64 4.55 -11.63
N LYS A 96 14.91 4.32 -11.94
CA LYS A 96 15.97 4.36 -10.94
C LYS A 96 15.96 5.65 -10.13
N GLY A 97 15.87 5.51 -8.81
CA GLY A 97 15.85 6.62 -7.87
C GLY A 97 14.48 7.31 -7.72
N GLU A 98 13.45 6.85 -8.40
CA GLU A 98 12.07 7.30 -8.20
C GLU A 98 11.34 6.39 -7.22
N PHE A 99 10.43 6.98 -6.42
CA PHE A 99 9.59 6.29 -5.45
C PHE A 99 8.21 6.91 -5.45
N SER A 100 7.19 6.06 -5.58
CA SER A 100 5.79 6.49 -5.61
C SER A 100 5.04 6.08 -4.34
N PHE A 101 4.06 6.90 -3.96
CA PHE A 101 3.26 6.72 -2.76
C PHE A 101 1.79 7.03 -3.06
N PHE A 102 0.87 6.15 -2.67
CA PHE A 102 -0.56 6.49 -2.65
C PHE A 102 -0.88 7.14 -1.31
N ILE A 103 -1.26 8.40 -1.34
CA ILE A 103 -1.52 9.19 -0.15
C ILE A 103 -2.98 9.58 -0.12
N LYS A 104 -3.70 9.05 0.88
CA LYS A 104 -5.08 9.43 1.12
C LYS A 104 -5.15 10.76 1.87
N GLN A 105 -5.98 11.65 1.37
CA GLN A 105 -6.31 12.90 2.05
C GLN A 105 -7.10 12.61 3.32
N VAL A 106 -6.58 13.06 4.45
CA VAL A 106 -7.21 12.90 5.76
C VAL A 106 -7.52 14.31 6.29
N PRO A 107 -8.78 14.63 6.56
CA PRO A 107 -9.15 15.92 7.14
C PRO A 107 -8.37 16.17 8.45
N GLY A 108 -7.73 17.32 8.59
CA GLY A 108 -6.85 17.64 9.72
C GLY A 108 -5.49 16.94 9.71
N GLY A 109 -5.18 16.17 8.68
CA GLY A 109 -3.89 15.51 8.51
C GLY A 109 -2.84 16.44 7.93
N LEU A 110 -1.90 16.91 8.74
CA LEU A 110 -0.92 17.94 8.35
C LEU A 110 -0.20 17.65 7.02
N PHE A 111 0.21 16.40 6.79
CA PHE A 111 0.91 16.04 5.55
C PHE A 111 -0.04 16.02 4.34
N SER A 112 -1.25 15.49 4.49
CA SER A 112 -2.23 15.50 3.42
C SER A 112 -2.75 16.91 3.11
N GLU A 113 -2.87 17.77 4.11
CA GLU A 113 -3.19 19.19 3.93
C GLU A 113 -2.05 19.95 3.22
N TYR A 114 -0.79 19.64 3.53
CA TYR A 114 0.37 20.16 2.81
C TYR A 114 0.30 19.85 1.30
N LEU A 115 -0.24 18.67 0.93
CA LEU A 115 -0.40 18.24 -0.45
C LEU A 115 -1.69 18.77 -1.15
N ASN A 116 -2.48 19.65 -0.51
CA ASN A 116 -3.64 20.27 -1.17
C ASN A 116 -3.24 21.27 -2.27
N GLU A 117 -1.98 21.71 -2.27
CA GLU A 117 -1.39 22.53 -3.32
C GLU A 117 -0.38 21.69 -4.10
N ASP A 118 -0.16 22.03 -5.35
CA ASP A 118 0.91 21.41 -6.15
C ASP A 118 2.27 21.70 -5.51
N ARG A 119 2.95 20.63 -5.09
CA ARG A 119 4.28 20.66 -4.48
C ARG A 119 5.38 20.17 -5.42
N THR A 120 5.10 20.06 -6.71
CA THR A 120 6.10 19.66 -7.70
C THR A 120 7.30 20.62 -7.65
N GLY A 121 8.51 20.06 -7.60
CA GLY A 121 9.75 20.80 -7.44
C GLY A 121 10.15 21.07 -5.98
N GLN A 122 9.30 20.81 -5.01
CA GLN A 122 9.63 20.99 -3.59
C GLN A 122 10.57 19.88 -3.09
N LYS A 123 11.49 20.27 -2.20
CA LYS A 123 12.40 19.35 -1.54
C LYS A 123 11.68 18.54 -0.48
N ILE A 124 12.09 17.29 -0.35
CA ILE A 124 11.58 16.34 0.64
C ILE A 124 12.70 15.41 1.07
N VAL A 125 12.65 14.92 2.28
CA VAL A 125 13.61 13.91 2.76
C VAL A 125 12.89 12.57 2.83
N LEU A 126 13.43 11.58 2.12
CA LEU A 126 13.01 10.18 2.20
C LEU A 126 13.94 9.40 3.12
N SER A 127 13.39 8.77 4.13
CA SER A 127 14.13 7.84 4.99
C SER A 127 13.55 6.44 4.83
N GLY A 128 14.40 5.46 4.53
CA GLY A 128 13.99 4.08 4.28
C GLY A 128 15.11 3.24 3.65
N PRO A 129 14.80 2.05 3.14
CA PRO A 129 13.51 1.37 3.32
C PRO A 129 13.36 0.80 4.73
N MET A 130 12.12 0.59 5.13
CA MET A 130 11.74 0.00 6.42
C MET A 130 10.64 -1.05 6.21
N GLY A 131 10.49 -1.95 7.20
CA GLY A 131 9.45 -2.99 7.17
C GLY A 131 9.94 -4.31 6.62
N GLN A 132 9.19 -5.37 6.98
CA GLN A 132 9.51 -6.77 6.66
C GLN A 132 8.41 -7.44 5.83
N PHE A 133 7.36 -6.70 5.49
CA PHE A 133 6.30 -7.20 4.63
C PHE A 133 6.86 -7.40 3.23
N LYS A 134 6.81 -8.61 2.71
CA LYS A 134 7.35 -9.02 1.41
C LYS A 134 6.64 -10.26 0.90
N ILE A 135 6.86 -10.61 -0.36
CA ILE A 135 6.46 -11.90 -0.89
C ILE A 135 7.25 -12.98 -0.14
N ASP A 136 6.54 -13.95 0.41
CA ASP A 136 7.15 -15.11 1.08
C ASP A 136 7.65 -16.15 0.06
N GLU A 137 8.43 -17.12 0.53
CA GLU A 137 8.98 -18.20 -0.30
C GLU A 137 8.05 -19.43 -0.38
N SER A 138 6.80 -19.29 0.07
CA SER A 138 5.79 -20.35 0.02
C SER A 138 5.36 -20.64 -1.43
N ASP A 139 4.95 -21.89 -1.66
CA ASP A 139 4.33 -22.34 -2.92
C ASP A 139 2.78 -22.24 -2.86
N GLU A 140 2.22 -21.81 -1.74
CA GLU A 140 0.77 -21.67 -1.53
C GLU A 140 0.19 -20.50 -2.34
N ASP A 141 -1.11 -20.55 -2.63
CA ASP A 141 -1.82 -19.46 -3.29
C ASP A 141 -1.68 -18.15 -2.51
N MET A 142 -1.56 -17.05 -3.24
CA MET A 142 -1.51 -15.70 -2.67
C MET A 142 -2.92 -15.16 -2.50
N VAL A 143 -3.27 -14.71 -1.29
CA VAL A 143 -4.49 -13.94 -1.04
C VAL A 143 -4.08 -12.53 -0.64
N CYS A 144 -4.29 -11.60 -1.55
CA CYS A 144 -4.00 -10.19 -1.36
C CYS A 144 -5.30 -9.44 -1.03
N ILE A 145 -5.31 -8.69 0.06
CA ILE A 145 -6.48 -7.90 0.47
C ILE A 145 -6.00 -6.47 0.71
N ALA A 146 -6.59 -5.52 0.03
CA ALA A 146 -6.27 -4.11 0.18
C ALA A 146 -7.51 -3.24 0.18
N GLY A 147 -7.41 -2.09 0.85
CA GLY A 147 -8.43 -1.04 0.84
C GLY A 147 -7.81 0.31 1.20
N GLY A 148 -8.30 1.38 0.61
CA GLY A 148 -7.80 2.73 0.83
C GLY A 148 -6.27 2.82 0.64
N SER A 149 -5.56 3.39 1.62
CA SER A 149 -4.08 3.53 1.57
C SER A 149 -3.31 2.21 1.68
N GLY A 150 -3.94 1.11 2.11
CA GLY A 150 -3.35 -0.23 2.10
C GLY A 150 -3.01 -0.75 0.71
N MET A 151 -3.62 -0.15 -0.31
CA MET A 151 -3.30 -0.41 -1.71
C MET A 151 -1.82 -0.24 -2.04
N SER A 152 -1.11 0.70 -1.41
CA SER A 152 0.31 0.94 -1.71
C SER A 152 1.14 -0.33 -1.60
N ALA A 153 1.16 -0.96 -0.43
CA ALA A 153 1.98 -2.15 -0.18
C ALA A 153 1.55 -3.35 -1.04
N ILE A 154 0.24 -3.56 -1.18
CA ILE A 154 -0.29 -4.71 -1.94
C ILE A 154 -0.06 -4.55 -3.44
N ASN A 155 -0.25 -3.34 -3.98
CA ASN A 155 0.04 -3.07 -5.39
C ASN A 155 1.52 -3.34 -5.72
N ALA A 156 2.43 -2.85 -4.87
CA ALA A 156 3.86 -3.11 -5.04
C ALA A 156 4.19 -4.62 -5.05
N ILE A 157 3.59 -5.39 -4.12
CA ILE A 157 3.75 -6.85 -4.04
C ILE A 157 3.24 -7.54 -5.29
N VAL A 158 2.06 -7.16 -5.78
CA VAL A 158 1.45 -7.79 -6.95
C VAL A 158 2.22 -7.46 -8.23
N GLU A 159 2.68 -6.21 -8.39
CA GLU A 159 3.56 -5.83 -9.50
C GLU A 159 4.87 -6.61 -9.52
N GLU A 160 5.51 -6.74 -8.35
CA GLU A 160 6.77 -7.49 -8.21
C GLU A 160 6.57 -8.98 -8.46
N ALA A 161 5.47 -9.56 -7.95
CA ALA A 161 5.13 -10.96 -8.19
C ALA A 161 4.94 -11.25 -9.69
N ALA A 162 4.27 -10.35 -10.41
CA ALA A 162 4.09 -10.46 -11.85
C ALA A 162 5.42 -10.29 -12.61
N HIS A 163 6.27 -9.33 -12.20
CA HIS A 163 7.59 -9.10 -12.78
C HIS A 163 8.50 -10.32 -12.59
N SER A 164 8.56 -10.84 -11.39
CA SER A 164 9.39 -12.00 -11.01
C SER A 164 8.80 -13.34 -11.47
N GLN A 165 7.66 -13.34 -12.16
CA GLN A 165 6.97 -14.53 -12.66
C GLN A 165 6.73 -15.57 -11.55
N VAL A 166 6.22 -15.11 -10.41
CA VAL A 166 5.90 -15.98 -9.27
C VAL A 166 4.90 -17.04 -9.68
N LYS A 167 5.26 -18.31 -9.48
CA LYS A 167 4.48 -19.49 -9.90
C LYS A 167 3.44 -19.87 -8.84
N ARG A 168 2.51 -18.97 -8.57
CA ARG A 168 1.42 -19.13 -7.59
C ARG A 168 0.16 -18.49 -8.15
N ASN A 169 -1.01 -19.01 -7.80
CA ASN A 169 -2.25 -18.27 -8.04
C ASN A 169 -2.30 -17.06 -7.11
N CYS A 170 -2.93 -15.99 -7.56
CA CYS A 170 -3.15 -14.79 -6.76
C CYS A 170 -4.61 -14.34 -6.87
N TYR A 171 -5.24 -14.17 -5.72
CA TYR A 171 -6.58 -13.63 -5.59
C TYR A 171 -6.48 -12.28 -4.89
N PHE A 172 -6.65 -11.19 -5.65
CA PHE A 172 -6.51 -9.85 -5.15
C PHE A 172 -7.87 -9.20 -4.92
N PHE A 173 -8.27 -9.12 -3.65
CA PHE A 173 -9.48 -8.43 -3.20
C PHE A 173 -9.18 -6.95 -2.95
N TYR A 174 -9.87 -6.07 -3.67
CA TYR A 174 -9.73 -4.63 -3.50
C TYR A 174 -11.01 -4.05 -2.95
N GLY A 175 -11.02 -3.69 -1.66
CA GLY A 175 -12.14 -3.07 -0.95
C GLY A 175 -12.16 -1.54 -1.12
N ALA A 176 -13.29 -1.00 -1.56
CA ALA A 176 -13.57 0.43 -1.57
C ALA A 176 -15.00 0.69 -1.10
N ARG A 177 -15.36 1.95 -0.81
CA ARG A 177 -16.75 2.28 -0.45
C ARG A 177 -17.63 2.30 -1.68
N GLN A 178 -17.25 3.07 -2.67
CA GLN A 178 -18.00 3.28 -3.91
C GLN A 178 -17.08 3.20 -5.13
N GLN A 179 -17.64 3.10 -6.33
CA GLN A 179 -16.89 3.07 -7.59
C GLN A 179 -15.90 4.25 -7.72
N LYS A 180 -16.31 5.46 -7.31
CA LYS A 180 -15.47 6.66 -7.36
C LYS A 180 -14.22 6.60 -6.47
N ASP A 181 -14.18 5.67 -5.52
CA ASP A 181 -13.04 5.45 -4.61
C ASP A 181 -12.04 4.43 -5.17
N LEU A 182 -12.37 3.74 -6.27
CA LEU A 182 -11.49 2.81 -6.95
C LEU A 182 -10.47 3.57 -7.82
N TYR A 183 -9.23 3.10 -7.81
CA TYR A 183 -8.17 3.59 -8.68
C TYR A 183 -7.27 2.44 -9.15
N LEU A 184 -6.51 2.63 -10.21
CA LEU A 184 -5.64 1.64 -10.85
C LEU A 184 -6.37 0.37 -11.35
N VAL A 185 -7.68 0.39 -11.52
CA VAL A 185 -8.47 -0.78 -11.90
C VAL A 185 -7.96 -1.40 -13.21
N ASP A 186 -7.73 -0.57 -14.22
CA ASP A 186 -7.24 -1.02 -15.53
C ASP A 186 -5.80 -1.53 -15.46
N GLU A 187 -4.92 -0.85 -14.69
CA GLU A 187 -3.52 -1.24 -14.51
C GLU A 187 -3.43 -2.60 -13.82
N ILE A 188 -4.20 -2.80 -12.74
CA ILE A 188 -4.23 -4.06 -11.99
C ILE A 188 -4.84 -5.17 -12.85
N SER A 189 -5.93 -4.89 -13.55
CA SER A 189 -6.55 -5.86 -14.49
C SER A 189 -5.57 -6.29 -15.58
N ALA A 190 -4.71 -5.39 -16.04
CA ALA A 190 -3.69 -5.70 -17.02
C ALA A 190 -2.57 -6.61 -16.49
N ILE A 191 -2.42 -6.76 -15.18
CA ILE A 191 -1.44 -7.68 -14.55
C ILE A 191 -1.79 -9.13 -14.87
N GLU A 192 -3.07 -9.48 -15.03
CA GLU A 192 -3.49 -10.82 -15.41
C GLU A 192 -2.76 -11.32 -16.68
N LYS A 193 -2.59 -10.43 -17.67
CA LYS A 193 -1.90 -10.77 -18.93
C LYS A 193 -0.38 -10.95 -18.76
N LYS A 194 0.17 -10.46 -17.66
CA LYS A 194 1.60 -10.52 -17.34
C LYS A 194 1.92 -11.59 -16.30
N TRP A 195 0.90 -12.23 -15.71
CA TRP A 195 1.09 -13.24 -14.69
C TRP A 195 1.79 -14.50 -15.22
N ALA A 196 2.47 -15.23 -14.34
CA ALA A 196 3.21 -16.45 -14.70
C ALA A 196 2.32 -17.45 -15.44
N LYS A 197 2.80 -17.98 -16.56
CA LYS A 197 2.04 -18.92 -17.40
C LYS A 197 1.68 -20.18 -16.62
N GLY A 198 0.41 -20.57 -16.67
CA GLY A 198 -0.13 -21.74 -15.97
C GLY A 198 -0.65 -21.44 -14.57
N PHE A 199 -0.58 -20.20 -14.12
CA PHE A 199 -1.15 -19.72 -12.86
C PHE A 199 -2.18 -18.63 -13.10
N THR A 200 -3.07 -18.45 -12.14
CA THR A 200 -4.18 -17.51 -12.21
C THR A 200 -3.87 -16.25 -11.42
N PHE A 201 -4.11 -15.09 -12.02
CA PHE A 201 -4.29 -13.83 -11.30
C PHE A 201 -5.76 -13.43 -11.40
N LYS A 202 -6.41 -13.21 -10.27
CA LYS A 202 -7.80 -12.77 -10.23
C LYS A 202 -7.94 -11.50 -9.42
N PHE A 203 -8.29 -10.40 -10.09
CA PHE A 203 -8.60 -9.14 -9.46
C PHE A 203 -10.08 -9.08 -9.13
N ILE A 204 -10.41 -8.76 -7.86
CA ILE A 204 -11.78 -8.83 -7.32
C ILE A 204 -12.06 -7.53 -6.54
N PRO A 205 -12.51 -6.47 -7.22
CA PRO A 205 -12.97 -5.28 -6.52
C PRO A 205 -14.32 -5.53 -5.82
N VAL A 206 -14.44 -5.03 -4.59
CA VAL A 206 -15.62 -5.19 -3.73
C VAL A 206 -16.00 -3.84 -3.13
N LEU A 207 -17.26 -3.45 -3.23
CA LEU A 207 -17.77 -2.17 -2.75
C LEU A 207 -18.72 -2.35 -1.56
N SER A 208 -18.49 -1.59 -0.47
CA SER A 208 -19.28 -1.70 0.76
C SER A 208 -20.47 -0.74 0.84
N GLU A 209 -20.43 0.37 0.12
CA GLU A 209 -21.45 1.45 0.19
C GLU A 209 -21.94 1.87 -1.21
N GLU A 210 -21.76 1.03 -2.21
CA GLU A 210 -22.24 1.30 -3.56
C GLU A 210 -23.78 1.13 -3.60
N PRO A 211 -24.54 2.11 -4.13
CA PRO A 211 -25.99 2.01 -4.24
C PRO A 211 -26.44 0.76 -5.00
N GLU A 212 -27.51 0.12 -4.53
CA GLU A 212 -28.04 -1.11 -5.13
C GLU A 212 -28.50 -0.92 -6.58
N ASP A 213 -28.97 0.28 -6.91
CA ASP A 213 -29.43 0.67 -8.24
C ASP A 213 -28.33 1.21 -9.17
N SER A 214 -27.07 1.17 -8.73
CA SER A 214 -25.92 1.53 -9.59
C SER A 214 -25.64 0.46 -10.66
N ASP A 215 -24.87 0.83 -11.66
CA ASP A 215 -24.40 -0.06 -12.73
C ASP A 215 -23.24 -1.00 -12.33
N TRP A 216 -22.90 -1.05 -11.04
CA TRP A 216 -21.84 -1.90 -10.52
C TRP A 216 -22.21 -3.38 -10.53
N GLU A 217 -21.47 -4.17 -11.32
CA GLU A 217 -21.64 -5.63 -11.47
C GLU A 217 -20.67 -6.46 -10.60
N GLY A 218 -19.73 -5.81 -9.88
CA GLY A 218 -18.74 -6.48 -9.05
C GLY A 218 -19.26 -6.89 -7.67
N GLY A 219 -18.36 -7.33 -6.79
CA GLY A 219 -18.68 -7.73 -5.42
C GLY A 219 -19.27 -6.57 -4.59
N ARG A 220 -20.22 -6.89 -3.72
CA ARG A 220 -20.85 -5.93 -2.81
C ARG A 220 -20.80 -6.46 -1.37
N GLY A 221 -20.69 -5.51 -0.43
CA GLY A 221 -20.82 -5.76 1.00
C GLY A 221 -19.55 -6.24 1.70
N PHE A 222 -19.57 -6.03 3.02
CA PHE A 222 -18.76 -6.67 4.05
C PHE A 222 -19.69 -7.09 5.18
#